data_0d91d816dfa89330beecc5aad8f07547
#
_entry.id   0d91d816dfa89330beecc5aad8f07547
#
_cell.length_a   1.000
_cell.length_b   1.000
_cell.length_c   1.000
_cell.angle_alpha   90.00
_cell.angle_beta   90.00
_cell.angle_gamma   90.00
#
_symmetry.space_group_name_H-M   'P 1'
#
loop_
_entity.id
_entity.type
_entity.pdbx_description
1 polymer ?
#
loop_
_entity_poly.entity_id
_entity_poly.type
_entity_poly.pdbx_seq_one_letter_code
_entity_poly.pdbx_strand_id
1 'polypeptide(L)'
;MEYLYNTIKLVLIGGENSGKTKFFECLVKKKQDLDFSNYISSNSAQYLCKDIIYKNIFYRLDVWDTVGQEKYDHIAKIFYKDADIVFIFFIYNSKNSFKRANTIFQLAQINSKPDVIFALIGNKYDEDKNCLKEEDNILNEEEILEFVEKNNLIFGHSSIKENYSDGINEIFMKVMNEYTKKKKKINI
;
A
#
# COMPACT_ATOMS: atom_id res chain seq x y z
N MET A 1 -9.57 14.59 -29.34
CA MET A 1 -8.19 14.17 -28.97
C MET A 1 -8.33 13.15 -27.87
N GLU A 2 -8.14 11.86 -28.18
CA GLU A 2 -7.98 10.86 -27.13
C GLU A 2 -6.62 11.09 -26.47
N TYR A 3 -6.63 11.54 -25.23
CA TYR A 3 -5.42 11.56 -24.42
C TYR A 3 -5.06 10.11 -24.12
N LEU A 4 -3.95 9.62 -24.64
CA LEU A 4 -3.35 8.36 -24.24
C LEU A 4 -2.91 8.51 -22.77
N TYR A 5 -3.81 8.12 -21.86
CA TYR A 5 -3.48 8.07 -20.45
C TYR A 5 -2.55 6.88 -20.17
N ASN A 6 -1.44 7.15 -19.51
CA ASN A 6 -0.65 6.07 -18.94
C ASN A 6 -1.39 5.53 -17.71
N THR A 7 -2.12 4.44 -17.88
CA THR A 7 -2.86 3.82 -16.77
C THR A 7 -1.90 3.03 -15.89
N ILE A 8 -2.04 3.19 -14.57
CA ILE A 8 -1.27 2.48 -13.54
C ILE A 8 -2.26 1.72 -12.66
N LYS A 9 -2.17 0.40 -12.64
CA LYS A 9 -2.93 -0.43 -11.71
C LYS A 9 -2.22 -0.49 -10.36
N LEU A 10 -2.81 0.16 -9.35
CA LEU A 10 -2.35 0.16 -7.96
C LEU A 10 -3.27 -0.73 -7.11
N VAL A 11 -2.70 -1.71 -6.42
CA VAL A 11 -3.43 -2.61 -5.53
C VAL A 11 -2.98 -2.41 -4.09
N LEU A 12 -3.94 -2.24 -3.18
CA LEU A 12 -3.71 -2.12 -1.75
C LEU A 12 -4.05 -3.45 -1.07
N ILE A 13 -3.06 -4.06 -0.41
CA ILE A 13 -3.19 -5.34 0.27
C ILE A 13 -2.62 -5.25 1.70
N GLY A 14 -3.01 -6.17 2.57
CA GLY A 14 -2.56 -6.21 3.96
C GLY A 14 -3.60 -6.84 4.86
N GLY A 15 -3.24 -7.11 6.10
CA GLY A 15 -4.13 -7.69 7.10
C GLY A 15 -5.36 -6.82 7.39
N GLU A 16 -6.31 -7.41 8.11
CA GLU A 16 -7.48 -6.67 8.61
C GLU A 16 -7.02 -5.52 9.53
N ASN A 17 -7.73 -4.41 9.49
CA ASN A 17 -7.42 -3.22 10.29
C ASN A 17 -6.03 -2.59 10.06
N SER A 18 -5.28 -2.99 9.05
CA SER A 18 -3.98 -2.37 8.72
C SER A 18 -4.08 -0.96 8.14
N GLY A 19 -5.29 -0.46 7.88
CA GLY A 19 -5.54 0.91 7.44
C GLY A 19 -5.54 1.16 5.94
N LYS A 20 -5.59 0.11 5.11
CA LYS A 20 -5.67 0.19 3.63
C LYS A 20 -6.78 1.13 3.15
N THR A 21 -8.01 0.89 3.61
CA THR A 21 -9.18 1.68 3.20
C THR A 21 -9.06 3.15 3.59
N LYS A 22 -8.50 3.43 4.78
CA LYS A 22 -8.25 4.83 5.16
C LYS A 22 -7.17 5.47 4.30
N PHE A 23 -6.11 4.76 3.99
CA PHE A 23 -5.10 5.22 3.04
C PHE A 23 -5.71 5.47 1.64
N PHE A 24 -6.58 4.56 1.18
CA PHE A 24 -7.31 4.71 -0.07
C PHE A 24 -8.18 5.99 -0.07
N GLU A 25 -8.97 6.21 0.99
CA GLU A 25 -9.75 7.44 1.14
C GLU A 25 -8.87 8.69 1.10
N CYS A 26 -7.69 8.62 1.70
CA CYS A 26 -6.73 9.72 1.72
C CYS A 26 -6.14 10.03 0.35
N LEU A 27 -5.87 9.02 -0.45
CA LEU A 27 -5.44 9.23 -1.83
C LEU A 27 -6.50 9.93 -2.68
N VAL A 28 -7.78 9.76 -2.32
CA VAL A 28 -8.93 10.13 -3.14
C VAL A 28 -9.57 11.42 -2.70
N LYS A 29 -9.81 11.56 -1.41
CA LYS A 29 -10.55 12.68 -0.83
C LYS A 29 -9.60 13.82 -0.48
N LYS A 30 -10.13 15.05 -0.49
CA LYS A 30 -9.43 16.17 0.12
C LYS A 30 -9.44 16.00 1.66
N LYS A 31 -8.42 16.49 2.34
CA LYS A 31 -8.27 16.38 3.80
C LYS A 31 -9.53 16.81 4.61
N GLN A 32 -10.27 17.76 4.07
CA GLN A 32 -11.49 18.32 4.68
C GLN A 32 -12.69 17.37 4.66
N ASP A 33 -12.69 16.38 3.77
CA ASP A 33 -13.83 15.48 3.53
C ASP A 33 -13.66 14.11 4.23
N LEU A 34 -12.64 13.98 5.09
CA LEU A 34 -12.33 12.72 5.77
C LEU A 34 -13.03 12.67 7.13
N ASP A 35 -13.85 11.66 7.29
CA ASP A 35 -14.45 11.31 8.57
C ASP A 35 -13.67 10.20 9.25
N PHE A 36 -13.09 10.48 10.41
CA PHE A 36 -12.33 9.52 11.22
C PHE A 36 -13.14 8.92 12.38
N SER A 37 -14.39 9.37 12.57
CA SER A 37 -15.22 9.02 13.74
C SER A 37 -15.89 7.65 13.63
N ASN A 38 -16.20 7.18 12.41
CA ASN A 38 -16.95 5.94 12.16
C ASN A 38 -16.12 4.96 11.31
N TYR A 39 -15.26 4.17 11.96
CA TYR A 39 -14.52 3.12 11.28
C TYR A 39 -15.32 1.80 11.28
N ILE A 40 -15.78 1.39 10.10
CA ILE A 40 -16.29 0.04 9.84
C ILE A 40 -15.31 -0.63 8.90
N SER A 41 -14.82 -1.83 9.27
CA SER A 41 -13.96 -2.61 8.37
C SER A 41 -14.67 -2.87 7.05
N SER A 42 -13.97 -2.65 5.93
CA SER A 42 -14.53 -2.87 4.60
C SER A 42 -14.77 -4.37 4.37
N ASN A 43 -16.02 -4.74 4.11
CA ASN A 43 -16.42 -6.13 3.81
C ASN A 43 -16.37 -6.44 2.30
N SER A 44 -16.02 -5.47 1.46
CA SER A 44 -15.95 -5.60 0.01
C SER A 44 -14.72 -4.87 -0.54
N ALA A 45 -14.16 -5.37 -1.63
CA ALA A 45 -13.16 -4.66 -2.39
C ALA A 45 -13.75 -3.40 -3.01
N GLN A 46 -12.99 -2.31 -3.01
CA GLN A 46 -13.38 -1.04 -3.61
C GLN A 46 -12.44 -0.70 -4.78
N TYR A 47 -12.99 -0.04 -5.78
CA TYR A 47 -12.27 0.44 -6.95
C TYR A 47 -12.48 1.93 -7.14
N LEU A 48 -11.41 2.61 -7.53
CA LEU A 48 -11.45 4.03 -7.87
C LEU A 48 -10.43 4.38 -8.94
N CYS A 49 -10.83 5.31 -9.81
CA CYS A 49 -9.91 5.99 -10.74
C CYS A 49 -9.53 7.37 -10.22
N LYS A 50 -8.26 7.72 -10.30
CA LYS A 50 -7.77 9.06 -10.01
C LYS A 50 -6.76 9.51 -11.05
N ASP A 51 -7.01 10.66 -11.66
CA ASP A 51 -6.04 11.28 -12.56
C ASP A 51 -5.02 12.09 -11.75
N ILE A 52 -3.74 11.91 -12.09
CA ILE A 52 -2.61 12.61 -11.47
C ILE A 52 -1.67 13.16 -12.53
N ILE A 53 -0.94 14.20 -12.17
CA ILE A 53 0.18 14.71 -12.97
C ILE A 53 1.47 14.44 -12.20
N TYR A 54 2.38 13.70 -12.82
CA TYR A 54 3.70 13.42 -12.26
C TYR A 54 4.78 13.72 -13.30
N LYS A 55 5.73 14.62 -12.98
CA LYS A 55 6.79 15.08 -13.90
C LYS A 55 6.25 15.55 -15.26
N ASN A 56 5.15 16.33 -15.24
CA ASN A 56 4.45 16.86 -16.41
C ASN A 56 3.84 15.78 -17.35
N ILE A 57 3.66 14.57 -16.86
CA ILE A 57 3.00 13.48 -17.58
C ILE A 57 1.69 13.15 -16.86
N PHE A 58 0.63 12.97 -17.64
CA PHE A 58 -0.68 12.56 -17.15
C PHE A 58 -0.70 11.04 -16.93
N TYR A 59 -1.14 10.62 -15.75
CA TYR A 59 -1.38 9.22 -15.39
C TYR A 59 -2.78 9.06 -14.85
N ARG A 60 -3.39 7.91 -15.14
CA ARG A 60 -4.60 7.44 -14.48
C ARG A 60 -4.23 6.33 -13.52
N LEU A 61 -4.53 6.53 -12.23
CA LEU A 61 -4.39 5.50 -11.21
C LEU A 61 -5.71 4.73 -11.10
N ASP A 62 -5.66 3.44 -11.41
CA ASP A 62 -6.72 2.48 -11.14
C ASP A 62 -6.42 1.81 -9.80
N VAL A 63 -7.04 2.30 -8.73
CA VAL A 63 -6.76 1.88 -7.35
C VAL A 63 -7.76 0.83 -6.90
N TRP A 64 -7.24 -0.31 -6.44
CA TRP A 64 -8.00 -1.43 -5.91
C TRP A 64 -7.71 -1.60 -4.42
N ASP A 65 -8.67 -1.25 -3.56
CA ASP A 65 -8.63 -1.54 -2.12
C ASP A 65 -9.21 -2.93 -1.87
N THR A 66 -8.40 -3.84 -1.32
CA THR A 66 -8.81 -5.24 -1.13
C THR A 66 -9.25 -5.51 0.31
N VAL A 67 -10.04 -6.58 0.49
CA VAL A 67 -10.44 -7.05 1.82
C VAL A 67 -9.26 -7.71 2.52
N GLY A 68 -8.99 -7.33 3.78
CA GLY A 68 -7.84 -7.82 4.55
C GLY A 68 -8.02 -9.17 5.26
N GLN A 69 -9.18 -9.83 5.12
CA GLN A 69 -9.45 -11.09 5.82
C GLN A 69 -8.88 -12.30 5.08
N GLU A 70 -8.25 -13.24 5.80
CA GLU A 70 -7.57 -14.44 5.25
C GLU A 70 -8.48 -15.31 4.39
N LYS A 71 -9.77 -15.38 4.74
CA LYS A 71 -10.76 -16.18 3.98
C LYS A 71 -10.90 -15.75 2.51
N TYR A 72 -10.39 -14.55 2.15
CA TYR A 72 -10.43 -14.02 0.79
C TYR A 72 -9.10 -14.09 0.05
N ASP A 73 -8.05 -14.69 0.62
CA ASP A 73 -6.73 -14.77 -0.01
C ASP A 73 -6.74 -15.47 -1.37
N HIS A 74 -7.63 -16.46 -1.54
CA HIS A 74 -7.79 -17.17 -2.81
C HIS A 74 -8.36 -16.28 -3.92
N ILE A 75 -9.16 -15.26 -3.57
CA ILE A 75 -9.73 -14.28 -4.51
C ILE A 75 -8.71 -13.17 -4.79
N ALA A 76 -7.84 -12.88 -3.83
CA ALA A 76 -6.86 -11.80 -3.93
C ALA A 76 -5.91 -11.94 -5.13
N LYS A 77 -5.67 -13.16 -5.63
CA LYS A 77 -4.85 -13.44 -6.82
C LYS A 77 -5.32 -12.68 -8.06
N ILE A 78 -6.63 -12.45 -8.20
CA ILE A 78 -7.21 -11.72 -9.33
C ILE A 78 -6.75 -10.26 -9.32
N PHE A 79 -6.56 -9.67 -8.14
CA PHE A 79 -6.12 -8.29 -8.02
C PHE A 79 -4.63 -8.14 -8.34
N TYR A 80 -3.77 -9.12 -7.99
CA TYR A 80 -2.32 -9.06 -8.24
C TYR A 80 -1.95 -9.18 -9.71
N LYS A 81 -2.76 -9.94 -10.47
CA LYS A 81 -2.55 -10.09 -11.90
C LYS A 81 -2.56 -8.72 -12.57
N ASP A 82 -1.57 -8.47 -13.40
CA ASP A 82 -1.38 -7.22 -14.16
C ASP A 82 -1.23 -5.95 -13.29
N ALA A 83 -1.02 -6.07 -11.97
CA ALA A 83 -0.72 -4.93 -11.12
C ALA A 83 0.63 -4.29 -11.52
N ASP A 84 0.68 -2.96 -11.62
CA ASP A 84 1.91 -2.20 -11.81
C ASP A 84 2.58 -1.92 -10.48
N ILE A 85 1.77 -1.63 -9.45
CA ILE A 85 2.20 -1.27 -8.11
C ILE A 85 1.33 -2.02 -7.10
N VAL A 86 1.96 -2.57 -6.07
CA VAL A 86 1.28 -3.23 -4.95
C VAL A 86 1.78 -2.62 -3.64
N PHE A 87 0.86 -2.03 -2.88
CA PHE A 87 1.11 -1.52 -1.54
C PHE A 87 0.70 -2.56 -0.51
N ILE A 88 1.64 -2.95 0.36
CA ILE A 88 1.45 -3.97 1.40
C ILE A 88 1.46 -3.29 2.76
N PHE A 89 0.32 -3.32 3.43
CA PHE A 89 0.12 -2.64 4.70
C PHE A 89 0.27 -3.58 5.88
N PHE A 90 0.95 -3.09 6.92
CA PHE A 90 0.96 -3.70 8.24
C PHE A 90 0.86 -2.60 9.32
N ILE A 91 0.46 -3.00 10.53
CA ILE A 91 0.46 -2.11 11.70
C ILE A 91 1.89 -2.07 12.23
N TYR A 92 2.51 -0.88 12.23
CA TYR A 92 3.95 -0.71 12.46
C TYR A 92 4.46 -1.36 13.75
N ASN A 93 3.72 -1.27 14.85
CA ASN A 93 4.13 -1.81 16.13
C ASN A 93 3.64 -3.26 16.38
N SER A 94 3.14 -3.97 15.37
CA SER A 94 2.56 -5.31 15.51
C SER A 94 3.33 -6.38 14.74
N LYS A 95 4.03 -7.25 15.45
CA LYS A 95 4.74 -8.40 14.87
C LYS A 95 3.81 -9.36 14.13
N ASN A 96 2.60 -9.57 14.64
CA ASN A 96 1.60 -10.41 13.96
C ASN A 96 1.12 -9.80 12.68
N SER A 97 0.89 -8.47 12.65
CA SER A 97 0.52 -7.76 11.44
C SER A 97 1.64 -7.80 10.38
N PHE A 98 2.91 -7.69 10.81
CA PHE A 98 4.06 -7.82 9.91
C PHE A 98 4.22 -9.24 9.36
N LYS A 99 4.06 -10.29 10.20
CA LYS A 99 4.05 -11.68 9.73
C LYS A 99 2.96 -11.92 8.69
N ARG A 100 1.78 -11.35 8.91
CA ARG A 100 0.68 -11.42 7.94
C ARG A 100 1.04 -10.71 6.63
N ALA A 101 1.64 -9.51 6.69
CA ALA A 101 2.10 -8.79 5.51
C ALA A 101 3.15 -9.58 4.72
N ASN A 102 4.06 -10.28 5.38
CA ASN A 102 5.03 -11.17 4.73
C ASN A 102 4.34 -12.31 3.97
N THR A 103 3.36 -12.98 4.59
CA THR A 103 2.58 -14.04 3.92
C THR A 103 1.87 -13.50 2.67
N ILE A 104 1.24 -12.34 2.79
CA ILE A 104 0.54 -11.68 1.67
C ILE A 104 1.52 -11.28 0.57
N PHE A 105 2.71 -10.75 0.93
CA PHE A 105 3.75 -10.41 -0.03
C PHE A 105 4.18 -11.63 -0.86
N GLN A 106 4.45 -12.76 -0.21
CA GLN A 106 4.83 -13.99 -0.91
C GLN A 106 3.77 -14.44 -1.92
N LEU A 107 2.50 -14.40 -1.52
CA LEU A 107 1.38 -14.70 -2.41
C LEU A 107 1.27 -13.73 -3.58
N ALA A 108 1.45 -12.43 -3.32
CA ALA A 108 1.42 -11.41 -4.34
C ALA A 108 2.60 -11.54 -5.31
N GLN A 109 3.80 -11.81 -4.81
CA GLN A 109 5.01 -11.97 -5.63
C GLN A 109 4.87 -13.11 -6.66
N ILE A 110 4.29 -14.25 -6.25
CA ILE A 110 4.10 -15.41 -7.13
C ILE A 110 3.03 -15.14 -8.20
N ASN A 111 2.03 -14.30 -7.90
CA ASN A 111 0.87 -14.09 -8.77
C ASN A 111 0.91 -12.76 -9.55
N SER A 112 1.95 -11.95 -9.38
CA SER A 112 2.11 -10.68 -10.09
C SER A 112 3.02 -10.83 -11.31
N LYS A 113 2.98 -9.83 -12.21
CA LYS A 113 3.92 -9.75 -13.33
C LYS A 113 5.35 -9.45 -12.85
N PRO A 114 6.39 -9.78 -13.64
CA PRO A 114 7.79 -9.66 -13.20
C PRO A 114 8.25 -8.23 -12.90
N ASP A 115 7.66 -7.23 -13.54
CA ASP A 115 8.03 -5.82 -13.42
C ASP A 115 7.23 -5.04 -12.36
N VAL A 116 6.37 -5.73 -11.59
CA VAL A 116 5.60 -5.12 -10.52
C VAL A 116 6.51 -4.42 -9.49
N ILE A 117 6.02 -3.32 -8.92
CA ILE A 117 6.69 -2.60 -7.84
C ILE A 117 5.96 -2.88 -6.54
N PHE A 118 6.68 -3.42 -5.57
CA PHE A 118 6.16 -3.62 -4.23
C PHE A 118 6.63 -2.52 -3.29
N ALA A 119 5.68 -1.98 -2.51
CA ALA A 119 5.99 -1.07 -1.41
C ALA A 119 5.38 -1.61 -0.11
N LEU A 120 6.19 -1.71 0.94
CA LEU A 120 5.79 -2.07 2.28
C LEU A 120 5.48 -0.81 3.08
N ILE A 121 4.31 -0.75 3.71
CA ILE A 121 3.82 0.43 4.41
C ILE A 121 3.53 0.09 5.86
N GLY A 122 4.38 0.59 6.76
CA GLY A 122 4.17 0.55 8.21
C GLY A 122 3.18 1.64 8.61
N ASN A 123 1.92 1.28 8.71
CA ASN A 123 0.85 2.22 9.04
C ASN A 123 0.60 2.29 10.55
N LYS A 124 -0.14 3.32 10.98
CA LYS A 124 -0.41 3.60 12.41
C LYS A 124 0.86 3.83 13.23
N TYR A 125 1.82 4.50 12.61
CA TYR A 125 3.10 4.83 13.24
C TYR A 125 2.95 5.71 14.50
N ASP A 126 1.83 6.45 14.58
CA ASP A 126 1.40 7.29 15.70
C ASP A 126 0.83 6.52 16.90
N GLU A 127 0.48 5.24 16.73
CA GLU A 127 -0.05 4.47 17.86
C GLU A 127 1.05 4.16 18.87
N ASP A 128 0.83 4.57 20.10
CA ASP A 128 1.78 4.41 21.20
C ASP A 128 2.16 2.92 21.40
N LYS A 129 3.44 2.65 21.53
CA LYS A 129 3.97 1.29 21.81
C LYS A 129 3.36 0.69 23.08
N ASN A 130 2.90 1.53 24.02
CA ASN A 130 2.24 1.13 25.26
C ASN A 130 0.82 0.56 25.07
N CYS A 131 0.22 0.71 23.90
CA CYS A 131 -1.10 0.11 23.60
C CYS A 131 -1.03 -1.38 23.30
N LEU A 132 0.15 -1.93 23.07
CA LEU A 132 0.36 -3.36 22.83
C LEU A 132 0.48 -4.10 24.18
N LYS A 133 -0.54 -4.86 24.53
CA LYS A 133 -0.66 -5.56 25.84
C LYS A 133 0.26 -6.76 26.02
N GLU A 134 1.04 -7.16 25.02
CA GLU A 134 1.91 -8.33 25.06
C GLU A 134 3.33 -7.95 24.61
N GLU A 135 4.30 -8.07 25.50
CA GLU A 135 5.73 -7.80 25.23
C GLU A 135 6.30 -8.60 24.06
N ASP A 136 5.80 -9.81 23.81
CA ASP A 136 6.24 -10.68 22.71
C ASP A 136 5.76 -10.23 21.32
N ASN A 137 4.91 -9.19 21.24
CA ASN A 137 4.32 -8.75 19.98
C ASN A 137 4.95 -7.44 19.44
N ILE A 138 6.02 -6.98 20.06
CA ILE A 138 6.76 -5.80 19.59
C ILE A 138 7.62 -6.18 18.40
N LEU A 139 7.45 -5.46 17.31
CA LEU A 139 8.26 -5.61 16.09
C LEU A 139 9.53 -4.77 16.21
N ASN A 140 10.69 -5.38 15.91
CA ASN A 140 11.94 -4.66 15.83
C ASN A 140 12.08 -4.02 14.42
N GLU A 141 12.53 -2.78 14.37
CA GLU A 141 12.77 -2.07 13.11
C GLU A 141 13.83 -2.76 12.25
N GLU A 142 14.83 -3.38 12.86
CA GLU A 142 15.85 -4.17 12.15
C GLU A 142 15.21 -5.33 11.37
N GLU A 143 14.24 -6.05 11.96
CA GLU A 143 13.51 -7.12 11.26
C GLU A 143 12.78 -6.61 10.00
N ILE A 144 12.24 -5.39 10.06
CA ILE A 144 11.58 -4.76 8.92
C ILE A 144 12.61 -4.42 7.83
N LEU A 145 13.70 -3.78 8.23
CA LEU A 145 14.74 -3.33 7.28
C LEU A 145 15.41 -4.50 6.57
N GLU A 146 15.75 -5.57 7.30
CA GLU A 146 16.27 -6.81 6.71
C GLU A 146 15.29 -7.41 5.68
N PHE A 147 14.00 -7.44 6.01
CA PHE A 147 12.98 -7.94 5.09
C PHE A 147 12.85 -7.07 3.84
N VAL A 148 12.89 -5.75 4.00
CA VAL A 148 12.83 -4.76 2.91
C VAL A 148 14.02 -4.92 1.97
N GLU A 149 15.22 -5.00 2.52
CA GLU A 149 16.46 -5.14 1.75
C GLU A 149 16.50 -6.48 0.99
N LYS A 150 16.25 -7.58 1.69
CA LYS A 150 16.21 -8.94 1.11
C LYS A 150 15.25 -9.05 -0.07
N ASN A 151 14.12 -8.36 -0.03
CA ASN A 151 13.07 -8.45 -1.04
C ASN A 151 13.04 -7.26 -2.00
N ASN A 152 14.02 -6.33 -1.89
CA ASN A 152 14.10 -5.12 -2.71
C ASN A 152 12.78 -4.32 -2.74
N LEU A 153 12.21 -4.07 -1.56
CA LEU A 153 10.95 -3.35 -1.40
C LEU A 153 11.19 -1.85 -1.22
N ILE A 154 10.25 -1.04 -1.66
CA ILE A 154 10.17 0.35 -1.22
C ILE A 154 9.51 0.35 0.15
N PHE A 155 10.09 1.06 1.12
CA PHE A 155 9.55 1.12 2.46
C PHE A 155 9.22 2.54 2.88
N GLY A 156 8.17 2.68 3.67
CA GLY A 156 7.81 3.92 4.32
C GLY A 156 6.78 3.74 5.43
N HIS A 157 6.71 4.77 6.28
CA HIS A 157 5.75 4.85 7.37
C HIS A 157 4.57 5.72 6.97
N SER A 158 3.39 5.43 7.51
CA SER A 158 2.23 6.31 7.39
C SER A 158 1.51 6.41 8.73
N SER A 159 1.05 7.60 9.04
CA SER A 159 0.10 7.86 10.11
C SER A 159 -1.03 8.70 9.55
N ILE A 160 -2.24 8.21 9.69
CA ILE A 160 -3.42 8.90 9.17
C ILE A 160 -3.89 9.98 10.13
N LYS A 161 -3.52 9.90 11.41
CA LYS A 161 -3.96 10.85 12.44
C LYS A 161 -3.11 12.12 12.50
N GLU A 162 -1.77 12.00 12.50
CA GLU A 162 -0.89 13.12 12.86
C GLU A 162 -0.39 13.94 11.66
N ASN A 163 0.20 13.34 10.66
CA ASN A 163 0.78 14.02 9.48
C ASN A 163 0.38 13.34 8.18
N TYR A 164 -0.85 13.17 8.08
CA TYR A 164 -1.64 12.51 7.07
C TYR A 164 -1.17 12.64 5.63
N SER A 165 -0.68 13.81 5.22
CA SER A 165 -0.29 14.03 3.82
C SER A 165 1.17 13.68 3.53
N ASP A 166 2.07 13.85 4.50
CA ASP A 166 3.50 13.87 4.21
C ASP A 166 4.07 12.47 4.02
N GLY A 167 3.80 11.53 4.92
CA GLY A 167 4.25 10.14 4.79
C GLY A 167 3.64 9.42 3.59
N ILE A 168 2.35 9.65 3.31
CA ILE A 168 1.67 9.08 2.15
C ILE A 168 2.26 9.63 0.85
N ASN A 169 2.46 10.94 0.77
CA ASN A 169 3.05 11.59 -0.40
C ASN A 169 4.49 11.13 -0.63
N GLU A 170 5.29 11.01 0.43
CA GLU A 170 6.67 10.55 0.33
C GLU A 170 6.77 9.14 -0.25
N ILE A 171 5.98 8.19 0.29
CA ILE A 171 5.92 6.82 -0.23
C ILE A 171 5.47 6.80 -1.68
N PHE A 172 4.40 7.55 -2.00
CA PHE A 172 3.88 7.63 -3.35
C PHE A 172 4.91 8.19 -4.33
N MET A 173 5.65 9.23 -3.95
CA MET A 173 6.71 9.81 -4.78
C MET A 173 7.88 8.84 -5.00
N LYS A 174 8.30 8.08 -3.97
CA LYS A 174 9.32 7.03 -4.11
C LYS A 174 8.89 5.97 -5.14
N VAL A 175 7.65 5.52 -5.03
CA VAL A 175 7.08 4.50 -5.93
C VAL A 175 6.94 5.01 -7.36
N MET A 176 6.43 6.23 -7.56
CA MET A 176 6.31 6.84 -8.89
C MET A 176 7.67 7.08 -9.55
N ASN A 177 8.69 7.45 -8.76
CA ASN A 177 10.06 7.55 -9.27
C ASN A 177 10.56 6.20 -9.81
N GLU A 178 10.34 5.11 -9.07
CA GLU A 178 10.77 3.78 -9.50
C GLU A 178 9.97 3.28 -10.70
N TYR A 179 8.66 3.51 -10.71
CA TYR A 179 7.79 3.17 -11.83
C TYR A 179 8.26 3.84 -13.13
N THR A 180 8.51 5.15 -13.08
CA THR A 180 8.94 5.89 -14.27
C THR A 180 10.34 5.51 -14.76
N LYS A 181 11.25 5.10 -13.85
CA LYS A 181 12.56 4.55 -14.23
C LYS A 181 12.44 3.20 -14.95
N LYS A 182 11.58 2.29 -14.43
CA LYS A 182 11.34 0.98 -15.06
C LYS A 182 10.74 1.13 -16.46
N LYS A 183 9.73 1.98 -16.62
CA LYS A 183 9.09 2.20 -17.93
C LYS A 183 10.03 2.80 -18.97
N LYS A 184 10.97 3.67 -18.58
CA LYS A 184 11.99 4.20 -19.49
C LYS A 184 12.95 3.11 -19.99
N LYS A 185 13.29 2.12 -19.16
CA LYS A 185 14.17 0.99 -19.55
C LYS A 185 13.51 0.02 -20.52
N ILE A 186 12.18 -0.10 -20.52
CA ILE A 186 11.44 -1.02 -21.39
C ILE A 186 11.23 -0.41 -22.80
N ASN A 187 11.25 0.92 -22.91
CA ASN A 187 11.04 1.64 -24.18
C ASN A 187 12.33 1.98 -24.94
N ILE A 188 13.48 1.44 -24.52
CA ILE A 188 14.78 1.44 -25.20
C ILE A 188 15.08 0.04 -25.74
#